data_8c76c6c57c84a992f7d3bf959aa12466
#
_entry.id   8c76c6c57c84a992f7d3bf959aa12466
#
_cell.length_a   1.000
_cell.length_b   1.000
_cell.length_c   1.000
_cell.angle_alpha   90.00
_cell.angle_beta   90.00
_cell.angle_gamma   90.00
#
_symmetry.space_group_name_H-M   'P 1'
#
loop_
_entity.id
_entity.type
_entity.pdbx_description
1 polymer ?
#
loop_
_entity_poly.entity_id
_entity_poly.type
_entity_poly.pdbx_seq_one_letter_code
_entity_poly.pdbx_strand_id
1 'polypeptide(L)'
;NSSSQNLNSKSSQQNTQILLGDQITRVRLSPEFGKNQHLPIGNELREKLKKVLHSFNAPVRYAFAYGSGVFPQKGYEGKPMLDFIFAVNHPQHWHSLNIKQNRNHYSFMGTLGSGAVSILQENVGASVYFNTHVKMDGMLIKYGVVSIDSLCKDLLNWENLYVAGRMHKPIIILRDDARVRLAQQVNLANSLRAALLLLPKDFTNEQLYITIAAMSYKGDFRRYLGENPNKIKNIVSKQMDSFDLLYADLIKGLPNVSFASDYRLQQDDNPRTHAKMIQDLPRFLRHKVREEHKMQLIRSGRPWISGEK
;
A
#
# COMPACT_ATOMS: atom_id res chain seq x y z
N ASN A 1 -1.67 -56.77 -4.81
CA ASN A 1 -2.61 -55.90 -4.06
C ASN A 1 -1.90 -54.62 -3.65
N SER A 2 -1.91 -53.67 -4.53
CA SER A 2 -1.36 -52.33 -4.33
C SER A 2 -2.52 -51.36 -4.13
N SER A 3 -2.68 -50.89 -2.91
CA SER A 3 -3.68 -49.86 -2.55
C SER A 3 -3.10 -48.49 -2.77
N SER A 4 -3.54 -47.81 -3.82
CA SER A 4 -3.24 -46.40 -4.11
C SER A 4 -4.02 -45.51 -3.12
N GLN A 5 -3.34 -44.88 -2.20
CA GLN A 5 -3.93 -43.83 -1.37
C GLN A 5 -3.97 -42.52 -2.16
N ASN A 6 -5.16 -42.16 -2.60
CA ASN A 6 -5.50 -40.84 -3.11
C ASN A 6 -5.46 -39.80 -1.95
N LEU A 7 -4.43 -39.02 -1.87
CA LEU A 7 -4.36 -37.82 -1.03
C LEU A 7 -5.14 -36.68 -1.71
N ASN A 8 -6.43 -36.59 -1.39
CA ASN A 8 -7.25 -35.43 -1.69
C ASN A 8 -6.77 -34.23 -0.86
N SER A 9 -5.94 -33.37 -1.43
CA SER A 9 -5.66 -32.05 -0.89
C SER A 9 -6.92 -31.19 -1.04
N LYS A 10 -7.75 -31.13 -0.02
CA LYS A 10 -8.82 -30.12 0.09
C LYS A 10 -8.16 -28.77 0.27
N SER A 11 -8.07 -27.98 -0.82
CA SER A 11 -7.73 -26.56 -0.76
C SER A 11 -8.78 -25.86 0.10
N SER A 12 -8.38 -25.35 1.25
CA SER A 12 -9.24 -24.56 2.13
C SER A 12 -9.58 -23.22 1.44
N GLN A 13 -10.74 -23.17 0.79
CA GLN A 13 -11.30 -21.95 0.23
C GLN A 13 -11.74 -21.05 1.40
N GLN A 14 -11.04 -19.94 1.59
CA GLN A 14 -11.42 -18.93 2.58
C GLN A 14 -12.58 -18.08 2.05
N ASN A 15 -13.73 -18.12 2.75
CA ASN A 15 -14.82 -17.19 2.52
C ASN A 15 -14.46 -15.85 3.14
N THR A 16 -14.34 -14.81 2.33
CA THR A 16 -14.04 -13.45 2.79
C THR A 16 -15.31 -12.61 2.79
N GLN A 17 -15.63 -12.00 3.93
CA GLN A 17 -16.68 -11.00 4.04
C GLN A 17 -16.12 -9.64 3.64
N ILE A 18 -16.75 -9.00 2.68
CA ILE A 18 -16.34 -7.70 2.16
C ILE A 18 -17.50 -6.74 2.28
N LEU A 19 -17.26 -5.56 2.85
CA LEU A 19 -18.19 -4.43 2.81
C LEU A 19 -18.04 -3.75 1.43
N LEU A 20 -19.04 -3.96 0.56
CA LEU A 20 -19.20 -3.22 -0.68
C LEU A 20 -20.34 -2.22 -0.46
N GLY A 21 -19.99 -0.96 -0.14
CA GLY A 21 -20.96 0.02 0.36
C GLY A 21 -21.49 -0.37 1.74
N ASP A 22 -22.80 -0.30 1.97
CA ASP A 22 -23.45 -0.67 3.24
C ASP A 22 -23.82 -2.16 3.33
N GLN A 23 -23.45 -2.99 2.34
CA GLN A 23 -23.76 -4.41 2.31
C GLN A 23 -22.53 -5.29 2.55
N ILE A 24 -22.67 -6.26 3.46
CA ILE A 24 -21.66 -7.31 3.69
C ILE A 24 -21.87 -8.39 2.62
N THR A 25 -20.96 -8.44 1.65
CA THR A 25 -20.99 -9.46 0.61
C THR A 25 -19.94 -10.55 0.91
N ARG A 26 -20.35 -11.81 0.86
CA ARG A 26 -19.40 -12.94 0.94
C ARG A 26 -18.84 -13.21 -0.44
N VAL A 27 -17.58 -12.86 -0.65
CA VAL A 27 -16.87 -13.13 -1.91
C VAL A 27 -15.94 -14.32 -1.72
N ARG A 28 -16.03 -15.26 -2.63
CA ARG A 28 -15.04 -16.35 -2.74
C ARG A 28 -13.93 -15.86 -3.67
N LEU A 29 -12.75 -15.62 -3.09
CA LEU A 29 -11.59 -15.28 -3.88
C LEU A 29 -10.91 -16.57 -4.39
N SER A 30 -10.50 -16.54 -5.67
CA SER A 30 -9.64 -17.60 -6.21
C SER A 30 -8.34 -17.69 -5.40
N PRO A 31 -7.74 -18.89 -5.22
CA PRO A 31 -6.41 -19.02 -4.62
C PRO A 31 -5.33 -18.22 -5.34
N GLU A 32 -5.50 -17.98 -6.63
CA GLU A 32 -4.59 -17.19 -7.47
C GLU A 32 -4.79 -15.69 -7.33
N PHE A 33 -5.91 -15.24 -6.71
CA PHE A 33 -6.22 -13.82 -6.60
C PHE A 33 -5.20 -13.09 -5.73
N GLY A 34 -4.57 -12.06 -6.29
CA GLY A 34 -3.58 -11.23 -5.60
C GLY A 34 -2.20 -11.88 -5.44
N LYS A 35 -1.90 -12.96 -6.17
CA LYS A 35 -0.55 -13.56 -6.19
C LYS A 35 0.54 -12.56 -6.54
N ASN A 36 0.24 -11.62 -7.42
CA ASN A 36 1.15 -10.52 -7.79
C ASN A 36 1.63 -9.69 -6.60
N GLN A 37 0.91 -9.70 -5.48
CA GLN A 37 1.28 -8.99 -4.26
C GLN A 37 2.34 -9.73 -3.42
N HIS A 38 2.55 -11.02 -3.66
CA HIS A 38 3.48 -11.88 -2.91
C HIS A 38 4.84 -11.93 -3.60
N LEU A 39 5.66 -10.91 -3.37
CA LEU A 39 6.98 -10.81 -3.97
C LEU A 39 7.96 -11.84 -3.38
N PRO A 40 8.81 -12.46 -4.22
CA PRO A 40 9.84 -13.38 -3.76
C PRO A 40 10.94 -12.63 -3.03
N ILE A 41 11.43 -13.20 -1.94
CA ILE A 41 12.64 -12.75 -1.22
C ILE A 41 13.47 -13.94 -0.76
N GLY A 42 14.77 -13.71 -0.51
CA GLY A 42 15.65 -14.72 0.03
C GLY A 42 15.18 -15.25 1.40
N ASN A 43 15.36 -16.56 1.62
CA ASN A 43 14.89 -17.24 2.83
C ASN A 43 15.46 -16.62 4.11
N GLU A 44 16.73 -16.24 4.12
CA GLU A 44 17.39 -15.63 5.29
C GLU A 44 16.70 -14.32 5.70
N LEU A 45 16.43 -13.43 4.74
CA LEU A 45 15.72 -12.19 5.01
C LEU A 45 14.29 -12.46 5.45
N ARG A 46 13.59 -13.40 4.80
CA ARG A 46 12.23 -13.80 5.17
C ARG A 46 12.15 -14.25 6.63
N GLU A 47 13.06 -15.11 7.06
CA GLU A 47 13.09 -15.62 8.44
C GLU A 47 13.44 -14.51 9.45
N LYS A 48 14.37 -13.60 9.12
CA LYS A 48 14.64 -12.42 9.95
C LYS A 48 13.39 -11.55 10.14
N LEU A 49 12.68 -11.25 9.06
CA LEU A 49 11.47 -10.42 9.12
C LEU A 49 10.35 -11.11 9.89
N LYS A 50 10.15 -12.42 9.71
CA LYS A 50 9.16 -13.22 10.46
C LYS A 50 9.51 -13.28 11.94
N LYS A 51 10.78 -13.42 12.29
CA LYS A 51 11.23 -13.44 13.69
C LYS A 51 10.81 -12.16 14.42
N VAL A 52 10.97 -10.99 13.77
CA VAL A 52 10.48 -9.71 14.31
C VAL A 52 8.96 -9.77 14.55
N LEU A 53 8.18 -10.24 13.58
CA LEU A 53 6.74 -10.33 13.73
C LEU A 53 6.32 -11.26 14.89
N HIS A 54 6.99 -12.40 15.03
CA HIS A 54 6.68 -13.39 16.06
C HIS A 54 7.13 -12.97 17.48
N SER A 55 7.98 -11.95 17.60
CA SER A 55 8.38 -11.40 18.90
C SER A 55 7.29 -10.58 19.60
N PHE A 56 6.19 -10.26 18.88
CA PHE A 56 5.05 -9.55 19.46
C PHE A 56 3.97 -10.52 19.93
N ASN A 57 3.61 -10.49 21.22
CA ASN A 57 2.53 -11.31 21.77
C ASN A 57 1.14 -10.79 21.36
N ALA A 58 1.04 -9.49 21.05
CA ALA A 58 -0.20 -8.88 20.60
C ALA A 58 -0.60 -9.36 19.20
N PRO A 59 -1.87 -9.74 18.96
CA PRO A 59 -2.30 -10.35 17.69
C PRO A 59 -2.25 -9.37 16.53
N VAL A 60 -1.61 -9.78 15.43
CA VAL A 60 -1.53 -9.03 14.18
C VAL A 60 -2.35 -9.75 13.11
N ARG A 61 -3.20 -9.04 12.37
CA ARG A 61 -4.03 -9.61 11.29
C ARG A 61 -3.33 -9.61 9.96
N TYR A 62 -2.67 -8.49 9.62
CA TYR A 62 -1.90 -8.35 8.42
C TYR A 62 -0.58 -7.65 8.73
N ALA A 63 0.51 -8.06 8.11
CA ALA A 63 1.82 -7.47 8.34
C ALA A 63 2.63 -7.44 7.06
N PHE A 64 3.34 -6.33 6.85
CA PHE A 64 4.32 -6.23 5.78
C PHE A 64 5.56 -5.43 6.20
N ALA A 65 6.67 -5.74 5.54
CA ALA A 65 7.91 -5.01 5.65
C ALA A 65 8.21 -4.25 4.35
N TYR A 66 8.90 -3.12 4.44
CA TYR A 66 9.15 -2.24 3.31
C TYR A 66 10.41 -1.38 3.49
N GLY A 67 10.75 -0.59 2.48
CA GLY A 67 11.83 0.39 2.55
C GLY A 67 13.22 -0.18 2.27
N SER A 68 14.25 0.64 2.53
CA SER A 68 15.65 0.32 2.18
C SER A 68 16.23 -0.86 2.96
N GLY A 69 15.68 -1.16 4.13
CA GLY A 69 16.11 -2.32 4.93
C GLY A 69 15.67 -3.65 4.33
N VAL A 70 14.61 -3.64 3.52
CA VAL A 70 14.06 -4.83 2.84
C VAL A 70 14.52 -4.90 1.39
N PHE A 71 14.59 -3.74 0.73
CA PHE A 71 15.06 -3.58 -0.65
C PHE A 71 16.32 -2.74 -0.65
N PRO A 72 17.51 -3.36 -0.56
CA PRO A 72 18.78 -2.66 -0.39
C PRO A 72 19.05 -1.63 -1.48
N GLN A 73 19.51 -0.45 -1.06
CA GLN A 73 19.97 0.60 -1.98
C GLN A 73 21.49 0.57 -2.07
N LYS A 74 22.06 0.56 -3.30
CA LYS A 74 23.52 0.64 -3.48
C LYS A 74 24.04 1.94 -2.85
N GLY A 75 25.18 1.87 -2.16
CA GLY A 75 25.85 3.03 -1.56
C GLY A 75 25.40 3.40 -0.14
N TYR A 76 24.63 2.55 0.54
CA TYR A 76 24.33 2.72 1.95
C TYR A 76 25.25 1.82 2.80
N GLU A 77 26.22 2.42 3.48
CA GLU A 77 27.24 1.71 4.29
C GLU A 77 26.79 1.36 5.71
N GLY A 78 25.55 1.64 6.10
CA GLY A 78 25.03 1.36 7.43
C GLY A 78 24.11 0.11 7.47
N LYS A 79 23.85 -0.42 8.67
CA LYS A 79 22.75 -1.38 8.86
C LYS A 79 21.43 -0.62 8.73
N PRO A 80 20.66 -0.82 7.64
CA PRO A 80 19.45 -0.06 7.42
C PRO A 80 18.37 -0.46 8.45
N MET A 81 17.61 0.52 8.89
CA MET A 81 16.44 0.28 9.73
C MET A 81 15.38 -0.50 8.94
N LEU A 82 14.81 -1.52 9.57
CA LEU A 82 13.71 -2.31 9.00
C LEU A 82 12.37 -1.65 9.34
N ASP A 83 11.61 -1.32 8.31
CA ASP A 83 10.31 -0.69 8.44
C ASP A 83 9.18 -1.73 8.32
N PHE A 84 8.22 -1.71 9.26
CA PHE A 84 7.05 -2.59 9.29
C PHE A 84 5.75 -1.82 9.44
N ILE A 85 4.67 -2.39 8.90
CA ILE A 85 3.29 -2.02 9.24
C ILE A 85 2.56 -3.27 9.75
N PHE A 86 1.90 -3.11 10.89
CA PHE A 86 1.04 -4.12 11.52
C PHE A 86 -0.40 -3.65 11.51
N ALA A 87 -1.27 -4.33 10.79
CA ALA A 87 -2.69 -4.10 10.84
C ALA A 87 -3.35 -5.03 11.86
N VAL A 88 -4.12 -4.44 12.75
CA VAL A 88 -4.70 -5.10 13.92
C VAL A 88 -6.21 -4.88 13.98
N ASN A 89 -6.97 -5.78 14.63
CA ASN A 89 -8.42 -5.62 14.75
C ASN A 89 -8.79 -4.48 15.73
N HIS A 90 -8.10 -4.43 16.87
CA HIS A 90 -8.43 -3.53 17.97
C HIS A 90 -7.15 -2.81 18.45
N PRO A 91 -6.84 -1.60 17.97
CA PRO A 91 -5.61 -0.89 18.30
C PRO A 91 -5.39 -0.70 19.80
N GLN A 92 -6.43 -0.28 20.55
CA GLN A 92 -6.31 -0.07 21.99
C GLN A 92 -5.91 -1.35 22.73
N HIS A 93 -6.54 -2.48 22.41
CA HIS A 93 -6.20 -3.77 23.01
C HIS A 93 -4.78 -4.21 22.60
N TRP A 94 -4.42 -4.04 21.34
CA TRP A 94 -3.09 -4.35 20.83
C TRP A 94 -2.02 -3.54 21.56
N HIS A 95 -2.21 -2.22 21.69
CA HIS A 95 -1.30 -1.35 22.42
C HIS A 95 -1.22 -1.70 23.91
N SER A 96 -2.32 -2.10 24.53
CA SER A 96 -2.33 -2.56 25.92
C SER A 96 -1.39 -3.75 26.16
N LEU A 97 -1.48 -4.76 25.28
CA LEU A 97 -0.61 -5.94 25.34
C LEU A 97 0.85 -5.56 25.05
N ASN A 98 1.07 -4.74 24.01
CA ASN A 98 2.41 -4.36 23.61
C ASN A 98 3.10 -3.41 24.59
N ILE A 99 2.39 -2.50 25.23
CA ILE A 99 2.94 -1.67 26.32
C ILE A 99 3.36 -2.54 27.51
N LYS A 100 2.55 -3.56 27.83
CA LYS A 100 2.89 -4.50 28.92
C LYS A 100 4.14 -5.32 28.60
N GLN A 101 4.32 -5.73 27.33
CA GLN A 101 5.46 -6.53 26.88
C GLN A 101 6.71 -5.67 26.61
N ASN A 102 6.53 -4.53 25.94
CA ASN A 102 7.57 -3.73 25.30
C ASN A 102 7.40 -2.23 25.65
N ARG A 103 7.35 -1.88 26.95
CA ARG A 103 7.15 -0.50 27.38
C ARG A 103 8.18 0.47 26.79
N ASN A 104 9.41 0.02 26.63
CA ASN A 104 10.53 0.77 26.08
C ASN A 104 10.42 1.10 24.57
N HIS A 105 9.48 0.48 23.86
CA HIS A 105 9.20 0.84 22.47
C HIS A 105 8.40 2.15 22.35
N TYR A 106 7.70 2.53 23.43
CA TYR A 106 6.85 3.70 23.45
C TYR A 106 7.57 4.90 24.07
N SER A 107 7.36 6.07 23.45
CA SER A 107 7.75 7.35 24.04
C SER A 107 6.92 7.65 25.29
N PHE A 108 6.97 8.89 25.78
CA PHE A 108 6.13 9.42 26.85
C PHE A 108 4.63 9.04 26.70
N MET A 109 4.09 9.01 25.46
CA MET A 109 2.68 8.61 25.23
C MET A 109 2.30 7.26 25.82
N GLY A 110 3.24 6.32 25.89
CA GLY A 110 2.97 5.03 26.55
C GLY A 110 2.78 5.11 28.07
N THR A 111 3.17 6.20 28.76
CA THR A 111 2.86 6.40 30.18
C THR A 111 1.40 6.78 30.41
N LEU A 112 0.78 7.40 29.40
CA LEU A 112 -0.64 7.74 29.42
C LEU A 112 -1.56 6.56 29.11
N GLY A 113 -0.97 5.39 28.81
CA GLY A 113 -1.68 4.15 28.57
C GLY A 113 -2.16 3.94 27.13
N SER A 114 -2.68 2.74 26.87
CA SER A 114 -3.11 2.31 25.54
C SER A 114 -4.29 3.11 24.97
N GLY A 115 -5.16 3.64 25.84
CA GLY A 115 -6.28 4.49 25.42
C GLY A 115 -5.80 5.79 24.76
N ALA A 116 -4.85 6.49 25.40
CA ALA A 116 -4.28 7.71 24.84
C ALA A 116 -3.54 7.45 23.51
N VAL A 117 -2.77 6.35 23.43
CA VAL A 117 -2.08 5.94 22.20
C VAL A 117 -3.08 5.67 21.08
N SER A 118 -4.17 4.94 21.36
CA SER A 118 -5.20 4.61 20.37
C SER A 118 -5.97 5.83 19.89
N ILE A 119 -6.35 6.74 20.79
CA ILE A 119 -7.00 8.00 20.44
C ILE A 119 -6.11 8.84 19.53
N LEU A 120 -4.82 8.95 19.87
CA LEU A 120 -3.85 9.66 19.02
C LEU A 120 -3.74 9.00 17.63
N GLN A 121 -3.63 7.66 17.60
CA GLN A 121 -3.56 6.90 16.33
C GLN A 121 -4.77 7.14 15.44
N GLU A 122 -5.98 7.07 16.00
CA GLU A 122 -7.20 7.07 15.21
C GLU A 122 -7.66 8.48 14.79
N ASN A 123 -7.32 9.49 15.58
CA ASN A 123 -7.82 10.86 15.35
C ASN A 123 -6.76 11.83 14.82
N VAL A 124 -5.48 11.45 14.80
CA VAL A 124 -4.40 12.34 14.35
C VAL A 124 -3.62 11.75 13.19
N GLY A 125 -3.54 12.48 12.09
CA GLY A 125 -2.75 12.12 10.92
C GLY A 125 -3.36 10.99 10.11
N ALA A 126 -2.55 9.98 9.79
CA ALA A 126 -2.89 8.92 8.84
C ALA A 126 -3.41 7.63 9.51
N SER A 127 -3.95 7.71 10.71
CA SER A 127 -4.45 6.57 11.50
C SER A 127 -3.39 5.50 11.77
N VAL A 128 -2.11 5.88 11.82
CA VAL A 128 -0.98 4.99 12.09
C VAL A 128 -0.16 5.53 13.26
N TYR A 129 0.05 4.70 14.28
CA TYR A 129 0.96 5.01 15.38
C TYR A 129 2.32 4.35 15.13
N PHE A 130 3.40 5.13 15.13
CA PHE A 130 4.75 4.63 14.90
C PHE A 130 5.59 4.55 16.17
N ASN A 131 6.20 3.38 16.37
CA ASN A 131 7.31 3.19 17.27
C ASN A 131 8.61 3.14 16.46
N THR A 132 9.50 4.09 16.70
CA THR A 132 10.73 4.29 15.93
C THR A 132 11.97 3.96 16.75
N HIS A 133 13.07 3.60 16.06
CA HIS A 133 14.37 3.31 16.69
C HIS A 133 14.33 2.20 17.74
N VAL A 134 13.47 1.21 17.53
CA VAL A 134 13.35 0.05 18.41
C VAL A 134 14.50 -0.92 18.13
N LYS A 135 15.24 -1.29 19.16
CA LYS A 135 16.28 -2.34 19.07
C LYS A 135 15.66 -3.69 19.42
N MET A 136 15.71 -4.63 18.48
CA MET A 136 15.16 -5.98 18.65
C MET A 136 16.09 -7.00 17.99
N ASP A 137 16.58 -7.97 18.75
CA ASP A 137 17.50 -9.03 18.28
C ASP A 137 18.69 -8.52 17.47
N GLY A 138 19.31 -7.43 17.91
CA GLY A 138 20.46 -6.80 17.22
C GLY A 138 20.10 -6.03 15.96
N MET A 139 18.81 -5.92 15.63
CA MET A 139 18.27 -5.13 14.52
C MET A 139 17.69 -3.82 15.02
N LEU A 140 17.80 -2.77 14.19
CA LEU A 140 17.08 -1.52 14.38
C LEU A 140 15.79 -1.57 13.55
N ILE A 141 14.65 -1.44 14.19
CA ILE A 141 13.36 -1.50 13.53
C ILE A 141 12.52 -0.24 13.79
N LYS A 142 11.61 0.01 12.88
CA LYS A 142 10.49 0.93 13.05
C LYS A 142 9.23 0.19 12.66
N TYR A 143 8.19 0.27 13.48
CA TYR A 143 6.91 -0.32 13.13
C TYR A 143 5.76 0.63 13.37
N GLY A 144 4.83 0.64 12.41
CA GLY A 144 3.57 1.37 12.49
C GLY A 144 2.43 0.41 12.78
N VAL A 145 1.50 0.82 13.64
CA VAL A 145 0.28 0.08 13.97
C VAL A 145 -0.92 0.82 13.39
N VAL A 146 -1.80 0.11 12.69
CA VAL A 146 -3.00 0.65 12.06
C VAL A 146 -4.17 -0.29 12.31
N SER A 147 -5.42 0.20 12.41
CA SER A 147 -6.56 -0.70 12.40
C SER A 147 -6.74 -1.32 11.00
N ILE A 148 -7.17 -2.58 10.93
CA ILE A 148 -7.40 -3.24 9.64
C ILE A 148 -8.50 -2.51 8.84
N ASP A 149 -9.46 -1.90 9.53
CA ASP A 149 -10.55 -1.14 8.91
C ASP A 149 -10.04 0.18 8.33
N SER A 150 -9.21 0.94 9.06
CA SER A 150 -8.57 2.16 8.56
C SER A 150 -7.63 1.86 7.38
N LEU A 151 -6.88 0.74 7.45
CA LEU A 151 -6.05 0.31 6.33
C LEU A 151 -6.89 0.03 5.08
N CYS A 152 -7.96 -0.77 5.19
CA CYS A 152 -8.82 -1.07 4.05
C CYS A 152 -9.51 0.19 3.49
N LYS A 153 -9.95 1.11 4.35
CA LYS A 153 -10.52 2.39 3.92
C LYS A 153 -9.51 3.24 3.15
N ASP A 154 -8.26 3.34 3.64
CA ASP A 154 -7.21 4.08 2.92
C ASP A 154 -6.90 3.43 1.58
N LEU A 155 -6.80 2.10 1.50
CA LEU A 155 -6.54 1.37 0.25
C LEU A 155 -7.66 1.54 -0.80
N LEU A 156 -8.93 1.56 -0.37
CA LEU A 156 -10.07 1.66 -1.27
C LEU A 156 -10.39 3.10 -1.69
N ASN A 157 -10.26 4.05 -0.77
CA ASN A 157 -10.76 5.41 -0.94
C ASN A 157 -9.67 6.47 -1.05
N TRP A 158 -8.42 6.16 -0.68
CA TRP A 158 -7.31 7.09 -0.57
C TRP A 158 -7.58 8.24 0.39
N GLU A 159 -8.13 7.93 1.57
CA GLU A 159 -8.47 8.95 2.58
C GLU A 159 -7.26 9.78 2.98
N ASN A 160 -6.15 9.12 3.24
CA ASN A 160 -4.87 9.74 3.61
C ASN A 160 -3.79 9.54 2.55
N LEU A 161 -3.92 8.51 1.72
CA LEU A 161 -2.92 8.06 0.75
C LEU A 161 -1.56 7.76 1.41
N TYR A 162 -1.52 7.60 2.73
CA TYR A 162 -0.27 7.39 3.46
C TYR A 162 0.17 5.93 3.37
N VAL A 163 -0.64 4.99 3.89
CA VAL A 163 -0.34 3.56 3.81
C VAL A 163 -0.65 3.04 2.40
N ALA A 164 -1.77 3.47 1.79
CA ALA A 164 -2.11 3.15 0.42
C ALA A 164 -0.98 3.51 -0.55
N GLY A 165 -0.46 4.73 -0.47
CA GLY A 165 0.66 5.17 -1.31
C GLY A 165 1.99 4.46 -1.01
N ARG A 166 2.18 3.95 0.22
CA ARG A 166 3.30 3.07 0.54
C ARG A 166 3.16 1.75 -0.20
N MET A 167 1.95 1.21 -0.25
CA MET A 167 1.63 -0.07 -0.87
C MET A 167 1.50 -0.01 -2.40
N HIS A 168 1.61 1.16 -3.03
CA HIS A 168 1.83 1.28 -4.48
C HIS A 168 3.22 0.76 -4.91
N LYS A 169 4.15 0.65 -4.00
CA LYS A 169 5.52 0.19 -4.22
C LYS A 169 5.67 -1.24 -3.71
N PRO A 170 6.71 -1.96 -4.16
CA PRO A 170 7.02 -3.28 -3.64
C PRO A 170 7.09 -3.31 -2.12
N ILE A 171 6.40 -4.30 -1.53
CA ILE A 171 6.39 -4.62 -0.10
C ILE A 171 6.55 -6.13 0.07
N ILE A 172 6.99 -6.56 1.25
CA ILE A 172 7.06 -7.98 1.58
C ILE A 172 5.99 -8.32 2.60
N ILE A 173 5.00 -9.07 2.17
CA ILE A 173 3.90 -9.55 3.03
C ILE A 173 4.45 -10.66 3.93
N LEU A 174 4.31 -10.47 5.24
CA LEU A 174 4.74 -11.43 6.29
C LEU A 174 3.56 -12.21 6.86
N ARG A 175 2.42 -11.57 6.95
CA ARG A 175 1.13 -12.16 7.32
C ARG A 175 0.05 -11.60 6.42
N ASP A 176 -0.71 -12.48 5.78
CA ASP A 176 -1.72 -12.12 4.80
C ASP A 176 -3.14 -12.13 5.40
N ASP A 177 -3.98 -11.24 4.87
CA ASP A 177 -5.41 -11.19 5.16
C ASP A 177 -6.19 -10.95 3.85
N ALA A 178 -7.18 -11.78 3.57
CA ALA A 178 -7.91 -11.75 2.29
C ALA A 178 -8.66 -10.42 2.05
N ARG A 179 -9.12 -9.73 3.09
CA ARG A 179 -9.75 -8.39 3.00
C ARG A 179 -8.75 -7.35 2.52
N VAL A 180 -7.55 -7.35 3.13
CA VAL A 180 -6.48 -6.43 2.75
C VAL A 180 -5.98 -6.74 1.36
N ARG A 181 -5.84 -8.02 0.99
CA ARG A 181 -5.42 -8.46 -0.35
C ARG A 181 -6.35 -7.95 -1.43
N LEU A 182 -7.68 -8.01 -1.19
CA LEU A 182 -8.66 -7.45 -2.12
C LEU A 182 -8.56 -5.92 -2.21
N ALA A 183 -8.54 -5.24 -1.06
CA ALA A 183 -8.43 -3.78 -1.02
C ALA A 183 -7.13 -3.29 -1.69
N GLN A 184 -6.03 -4.02 -1.50
CA GLN A 184 -4.76 -3.74 -2.14
C GLN A 184 -4.81 -3.93 -3.66
N GLN A 185 -5.52 -4.93 -4.17
CA GLN A 185 -5.67 -5.09 -5.62
C GLN A 185 -6.40 -3.90 -6.25
N VAL A 186 -7.43 -3.39 -5.57
CA VAL A 186 -8.12 -2.15 -5.98
C VAL A 186 -7.18 -0.94 -5.90
N ASN A 187 -6.39 -0.83 -4.84
CA ASN A 187 -5.40 0.23 -4.67
C ASN A 187 -4.37 0.25 -5.82
N LEU A 188 -3.84 -0.91 -6.20
CA LEU A 188 -2.89 -1.04 -7.32
C LEU A 188 -3.54 -0.66 -8.66
N ALA A 189 -4.76 -1.11 -8.93
CA ALA A 189 -5.50 -0.74 -10.13
C ALA A 189 -5.76 0.77 -10.19
N ASN A 190 -6.10 1.39 -9.07
CA ASN A 190 -6.32 2.84 -8.99
C ASN A 190 -5.02 3.63 -9.18
N SER A 191 -3.90 3.17 -8.62
CA SER A 191 -2.61 3.82 -8.81
C SER A 191 -2.17 3.77 -10.27
N LEU A 192 -2.44 2.66 -10.96
CA LEU A 192 -2.19 2.51 -12.38
C LEU A 192 -3.05 3.49 -13.20
N ARG A 193 -4.38 3.57 -12.95
CA ARG A 193 -5.27 4.54 -13.62
C ARG A 193 -4.83 5.99 -13.38
N ALA A 194 -4.50 6.33 -12.15
CA ALA A 194 -4.05 7.68 -11.82
C ALA A 194 -2.72 8.04 -12.51
N ALA A 195 -1.81 7.08 -12.64
CA ALA A 195 -0.55 7.28 -13.36
C ALA A 195 -0.77 7.47 -14.86
N LEU A 196 -1.65 6.69 -15.48
CA LEU A 196 -2.00 6.80 -16.89
C LEU A 196 -2.58 8.19 -17.22
N LEU A 197 -3.42 8.76 -16.37
CA LEU A 197 -3.94 10.13 -16.54
C LEU A 197 -2.85 11.22 -16.49
N LEU A 198 -1.68 10.92 -15.96
CA LEU A 198 -0.54 11.85 -15.86
C LEU A 198 0.52 11.63 -16.94
N LEU A 199 0.45 10.53 -17.67
CA LEU A 199 1.44 10.14 -18.68
C LEU A 199 0.98 10.54 -20.09
N PRO A 200 1.93 10.79 -21.02
CA PRO A 200 1.61 11.02 -22.43
C PRO A 200 1.10 9.72 -23.08
N LYS A 201 0.71 9.81 -24.36
CA LYS A 201 0.25 8.68 -25.15
C LYS A 201 1.27 7.53 -25.20
N ASP A 202 2.53 7.85 -25.40
CA ASP A 202 3.64 6.89 -25.47
C ASP A 202 4.56 7.07 -24.26
N PHE A 203 4.81 5.98 -23.53
CA PHE A 203 5.65 5.99 -22.32
C PHE A 203 6.34 4.63 -22.11
N THR A 204 7.32 4.60 -21.18
CA THR A 204 8.02 3.37 -20.81
C THR A 204 7.49 2.80 -19.49
N ASN A 205 7.75 1.50 -19.23
CA ASN A 205 7.46 0.87 -17.94
C ASN A 205 8.13 1.66 -16.80
N GLU A 206 9.38 2.10 -16.98
CA GLU A 206 10.09 2.89 -15.97
C GLU A 206 9.35 4.20 -15.67
N GLN A 207 8.91 4.94 -16.68
CA GLN A 207 8.14 6.17 -16.52
C GLN A 207 6.83 5.93 -15.78
N LEU A 208 6.13 4.83 -16.10
CA LEU A 208 4.92 4.42 -15.41
C LEU A 208 5.18 4.18 -13.92
N TYR A 209 6.18 3.38 -13.58
CA TYR A 209 6.49 3.04 -12.19
C TYR A 209 7.04 4.24 -11.40
N ILE A 210 7.81 5.12 -12.03
CA ILE A 210 8.22 6.40 -11.44
C ILE A 210 6.98 7.25 -11.11
N THR A 211 6.01 7.35 -12.03
CA THR A 211 4.78 8.13 -11.84
C THR A 211 3.95 7.55 -10.69
N ILE A 212 3.77 6.21 -10.66
CA ILE A 212 3.09 5.52 -9.56
C ILE A 212 3.80 5.79 -8.21
N ALA A 213 5.11 5.58 -8.15
CA ALA A 213 5.87 5.77 -6.92
C ALA A 213 5.84 7.22 -6.44
N ALA A 214 5.82 8.20 -7.37
CA ALA A 214 5.82 9.63 -7.07
C ALA A 214 4.55 10.10 -6.37
N MET A 215 3.39 9.46 -6.59
CA MET A 215 2.11 9.90 -6.00
C MET A 215 2.17 9.99 -4.48
N SER A 216 2.81 9.03 -3.82
CA SER A 216 2.95 9.01 -2.36
C SER A 216 3.93 10.04 -1.80
N TYR A 217 4.69 10.74 -2.65
CA TYR A 217 5.64 11.77 -2.25
C TYR A 217 5.16 13.19 -2.57
N LYS A 218 4.12 13.37 -3.37
CA LYS A 218 3.65 14.69 -3.83
C LYS A 218 3.14 15.62 -2.71
N GLY A 219 2.77 15.10 -1.55
CA GLY A 219 2.36 15.88 -0.37
C GLY A 219 3.40 15.95 0.74
N ASP A 220 4.57 15.35 0.57
CA ASP A 220 5.59 15.28 1.62
C ASP A 220 6.49 16.52 1.60
N PHE A 221 6.32 17.40 2.60
CA PHE A 221 7.11 18.63 2.75
C PHE A 221 8.62 18.37 2.91
N ARG A 222 9.03 17.15 3.32
CA ARG A 222 10.45 16.78 3.44
C ARG A 222 11.19 16.85 2.11
N ARG A 223 10.49 16.81 0.95
CA ARG A 223 11.08 17.07 -0.37
C ARG A 223 11.73 18.45 -0.46
N TYR A 224 11.21 19.42 0.27
CA TYR A 224 11.73 20.79 0.30
C TYR A 224 12.87 20.96 1.30
N LEU A 225 13.12 19.97 2.18
CA LEU A 225 14.12 20.00 3.24
C LEU A 225 15.37 19.15 2.95
N GLY A 226 15.68 18.88 1.66
CA GLY A 226 16.92 18.23 1.27
C GLY A 226 16.85 16.73 0.98
N GLU A 227 15.67 16.18 0.70
CA GLU A 227 15.57 14.81 0.18
C GLU A 227 16.18 14.70 -1.23
N ASN A 228 16.90 13.61 -1.49
CA ASN A 228 17.54 13.38 -2.80
C ASN A 228 16.49 13.42 -3.93
N PRO A 229 16.60 14.34 -4.91
CA PRO A 229 15.63 14.48 -6.00
C PRO A 229 15.53 13.21 -6.87
N ASN A 230 16.57 12.39 -6.90
CA ASN A 230 16.62 11.13 -7.64
C ASN A 230 16.10 9.93 -6.83
N LYS A 231 15.61 10.13 -5.61
CA LYS A 231 15.19 9.05 -4.72
C LYS A 231 14.15 8.12 -5.36
N ILE A 232 13.14 8.69 -6.02
CA ILE A 232 12.06 7.90 -6.66
C ILE A 232 12.63 7.09 -7.81
N LYS A 233 13.43 7.72 -8.69
CA LYS A 233 14.08 7.04 -9.80
C LYS A 233 14.98 5.90 -9.29
N ASN A 234 15.75 6.14 -8.24
CA ASN A 234 16.60 5.12 -7.61
C ASN A 234 15.82 3.96 -7.00
N ILE A 235 14.63 4.21 -6.45
CA ILE A 235 13.75 3.15 -5.94
C ILE A 235 13.25 2.29 -7.10
N VAL A 236 12.75 2.89 -8.17
CA VAL A 236 12.17 2.19 -9.31
C VAL A 236 13.23 1.41 -10.07
N SER A 237 14.34 2.05 -10.46
CA SER A 237 15.38 1.40 -11.27
C SER A 237 15.98 0.15 -10.61
N LYS A 238 15.98 0.08 -9.28
CA LYS A 238 16.50 -1.08 -8.52
C LYS A 238 15.45 -2.15 -8.23
N GLN A 239 14.20 -1.86 -8.48
CA GLN A 239 13.07 -2.75 -8.16
C GLN A 239 12.17 -2.99 -9.37
N MET A 240 12.70 -2.77 -10.60
CA MET A 240 11.93 -2.95 -11.85
C MET A 240 11.21 -4.29 -11.89
N ASP A 241 11.93 -5.39 -11.65
CA ASP A 241 11.35 -6.74 -11.65
C ASP A 241 10.21 -6.90 -10.63
N SER A 242 10.36 -6.25 -9.46
CA SER A 242 9.32 -6.28 -8.42
C SER A 242 8.09 -5.44 -8.81
N PHE A 243 8.28 -4.31 -9.49
CA PHE A 243 7.18 -3.54 -10.06
C PHE A 243 6.51 -4.29 -11.21
N ASP A 244 7.28 -4.95 -12.07
CA ASP A 244 6.73 -5.77 -13.17
C ASP A 244 5.87 -6.91 -12.60
N LEU A 245 6.34 -7.65 -11.60
CA LEU A 245 5.55 -8.67 -10.92
C LEU A 245 4.26 -8.11 -10.31
N LEU A 246 4.32 -6.90 -9.74
CA LEU A 246 3.18 -6.28 -9.08
C LEU A 246 2.12 -5.77 -10.06
N TYR A 247 2.53 -5.23 -11.22
CA TYR A 247 1.66 -4.50 -12.13
C TYR A 247 1.40 -5.16 -13.49
N ALA A 248 2.22 -6.13 -13.95
CA ALA A 248 2.14 -6.67 -15.31
C ALA A 248 0.75 -7.20 -15.66
N ASP A 249 0.13 -7.98 -14.78
CA ASP A 249 -1.20 -8.55 -15.04
C ASP A 249 -2.31 -7.49 -15.01
N LEU A 250 -2.14 -6.45 -14.19
CA LEU A 250 -3.06 -5.31 -14.17
C LEU A 250 -2.97 -4.50 -15.48
N ILE A 251 -1.77 -4.28 -15.99
CA ILE A 251 -1.54 -3.58 -17.27
C ILE A 251 -2.16 -4.37 -18.42
N LYS A 252 -1.91 -5.69 -18.51
CA LYS A 252 -2.49 -6.58 -19.52
C LYS A 252 -4.03 -6.57 -19.49
N GLY A 253 -4.62 -6.39 -18.32
CA GLY A 253 -6.08 -6.32 -18.17
C GLY A 253 -6.73 -4.99 -18.58
N LEU A 254 -5.94 -3.98 -18.95
CA LEU A 254 -6.46 -2.68 -19.38
C LEU A 254 -6.74 -2.66 -20.90
N PRO A 255 -8.01 -2.40 -21.32
CA PRO A 255 -8.35 -2.39 -22.74
C PRO A 255 -7.80 -1.16 -23.51
N ASN A 256 -7.39 -0.13 -22.76
CA ASN A 256 -6.90 1.13 -23.33
C ASN A 256 -5.38 1.27 -23.30
N VAL A 257 -4.65 0.19 -22.99
CA VAL A 257 -3.18 0.17 -23.00
C VAL A 257 -2.70 -1.00 -23.86
N SER A 258 -1.75 -0.76 -24.72
CA SER A 258 -1.11 -1.77 -25.58
C SER A 258 0.41 -1.73 -25.42
N PHE A 259 1.05 -2.87 -25.67
CA PHE A 259 2.50 -2.97 -25.71
C PHE A 259 2.97 -2.63 -27.13
N ALA A 260 3.73 -1.53 -27.27
CA ALA A 260 4.32 -1.12 -28.54
C ALA A 260 5.66 -1.83 -28.82
N SER A 261 6.40 -2.18 -27.75
CA SER A 261 7.61 -3.03 -27.75
C SER A 261 7.87 -3.52 -26.33
N ASP A 262 8.95 -4.29 -26.10
CA ASP A 262 9.27 -4.93 -24.81
C ASP A 262 9.25 -3.99 -23.59
N TYR A 263 9.57 -2.70 -23.79
CA TYR A 263 9.63 -1.71 -22.70
C TYR A 263 8.80 -0.45 -22.97
N ARG A 264 8.03 -0.42 -24.07
CA ARG A 264 7.20 0.73 -24.44
C ARG A 264 5.72 0.37 -24.46
N LEU A 265 4.97 1.23 -23.82
CA LEU A 265 3.51 1.16 -23.72
C LEU A 265 2.91 2.34 -24.47
N GLN A 266 1.75 2.11 -25.05
CA GLN A 266 0.92 3.13 -25.66
C GLN A 266 -0.48 3.07 -25.07
N GLN A 267 -1.05 4.22 -24.72
CA GLN A 267 -2.41 4.33 -24.23
C GLN A 267 -3.32 5.07 -25.21
N ASP A 268 -4.62 4.76 -25.13
CA ASP A 268 -5.66 5.55 -25.78
C ASP A 268 -5.82 6.88 -25.04
N ASP A 269 -5.52 7.99 -25.70
CA ASP A 269 -5.62 9.36 -25.19
C ASP A 269 -6.99 10.02 -25.47
N ASN A 270 -7.99 9.24 -25.86
CA ASN A 270 -9.33 9.72 -26.13
C ASN A 270 -9.95 10.35 -24.84
N PRO A 271 -10.53 11.57 -24.92
CA PRO A 271 -11.17 12.22 -23.78
C PRO A 271 -12.24 11.38 -23.08
N ARG A 272 -12.97 10.53 -23.83
CA ARG A 272 -13.98 9.62 -23.24
C ARG A 272 -13.32 8.53 -22.37
N THR A 273 -12.19 7.99 -22.82
CA THR A 273 -11.40 7.02 -22.05
C THR A 273 -10.87 7.65 -20.77
N HIS A 274 -10.31 8.86 -20.84
CA HIS A 274 -9.85 9.62 -19.69
C HIS A 274 -10.99 9.95 -18.70
N ALA A 275 -12.16 10.38 -19.22
CA ALA A 275 -13.33 10.66 -18.39
C ALA A 275 -13.78 9.41 -17.59
N LYS A 276 -13.79 8.23 -18.23
CA LYS A 276 -14.10 6.96 -17.57
C LYS A 276 -13.05 6.63 -16.50
N MET A 277 -11.76 6.76 -16.81
CA MET A 277 -10.71 6.55 -15.82
C MET A 277 -10.85 7.47 -14.59
N ILE A 278 -11.21 8.74 -14.80
CA ILE A 278 -11.47 9.69 -13.71
C ILE A 278 -12.66 9.25 -12.85
N GLN A 279 -13.73 8.75 -13.46
CA GLN A 279 -14.91 8.23 -12.72
C GLN A 279 -14.56 7.03 -11.85
N ASP A 280 -13.60 6.20 -12.28
CA ASP A 280 -13.15 5.00 -11.57
C ASP A 280 -12.08 5.28 -10.49
N LEU A 281 -11.60 6.53 -10.36
CA LEU A 281 -10.62 6.89 -9.32
C LEU A 281 -11.23 6.80 -7.90
N PRO A 282 -10.42 6.64 -6.86
CA PRO A 282 -10.87 6.62 -5.47
C PRO A 282 -11.68 7.86 -5.09
N ARG A 283 -12.70 7.66 -4.28
CA ARG A 283 -13.70 8.71 -3.94
C ARG A 283 -13.07 10.02 -3.46
N PHE A 284 -12.08 9.94 -2.56
CA PHE A 284 -11.42 11.13 -2.01
C PHE A 284 -10.60 11.88 -3.06
N LEU A 285 -9.91 11.16 -3.95
CA LEU A 285 -9.16 11.80 -5.03
C LEU A 285 -10.11 12.50 -5.99
N ARG A 286 -11.21 11.86 -6.40
CA ARG A 286 -12.23 12.49 -7.25
C ARG A 286 -12.81 13.75 -6.62
N HIS A 287 -13.10 13.72 -5.33
CA HIS A 287 -13.59 14.90 -4.62
C HIS A 287 -12.57 16.04 -4.64
N LYS A 288 -11.31 15.77 -4.30
CA LYS A 288 -10.25 16.77 -4.34
C LYS A 288 -10.04 17.36 -5.73
N VAL A 289 -10.03 16.54 -6.77
CA VAL A 289 -9.90 17.01 -8.16
C VAL A 289 -11.06 17.94 -8.54
N ARG A 290 -12.30 17.55 -8.17
CA ARG A 290 -13.49 18.38 -8.41
C ARG A 290 -13.44 19.72 -7.68
N GLU A 291 -13.08 19.72 -6.40
CA GLU A 291 -13.00 20.96 -5.61
C GLU A 291 -11.89 21.90 -6.14
N GLU A 292 -10.74 21.35 -6.49
CA GLU A 292 -9.65 22.14 -7.08
C GLU A 292 -10.08 22.75 -8.43
N HIS A 293 -10.72 21.98 -9.30
CA HIS A 293 -11.23 22.47 -10.58
C HIS A 293 -12.27 23.59 -10.37
N LYS A 294 -13.21 23.40 -9.43
CA LYS A 294 -14.18 24.42 -9.04
C LYS A 294 -13.51 25.71 -8.59
N MET A 295 -12.48 25.60 -7.72
CA MET A 295 -11.73 26.78 -7.25
C MET A 295 -10.98 27.47 -8.39
N GLN A 296 -10.43 26.73 -9.34
CA GLN A 296 -9.76 27.31 -10.52
C GLN A 296 -10.76 28.08 -11.41
N LEU A 297 -11.97 27.53 -11.65
CA LEU A 297 -13.02 28.22 -12.39
C LEU A 297 -13.44 29.53 -11.70
N ILE A 298 -13.66 29.50 -10.38
CA ILE A 298 -14.00 30.70 -9.61
C ILE A 298 -12.89 31.76 -9.72
N ARG A 299 -11.62 31.37 -9.56
CA ARG A 299 -10.46 32.27 -9.69
C ARG A 299 -10.32 32.87 -11.09
N SER A 300 -10.74 32.13 -12.12
CA SER A 300 -10.72 32.62 -13.52
C SER A 300 -11.98 33.39 -13.92
N GLY A 301 -12.90 33.65 -12.98
CA GLY A 301 -14.16 34.39 -13.24
C GLY A 301 -15.20 33.57 -14.03
N ARG A 302 -15.03 32.26 -14.17
CA ARG A 302 -15.98 31.39 -14.87
C ARG A 302 -16.99 30.82 -13.89
N PRO A 303 -18.30 30.79 -14.25
CA PRO A 303 -19.31 30.22 -13.38
C PRO A 303 -19.12 28.70 -13.24
N TRP A 304 -19.26 28.18 -12.03
CA TRP A 304 -19.41 26.74 -11.77
C TRP A 304 -20.85 26.33 -12.02
N ILE A 305 -21.10 25.46 -13.01
CA ILE A 305 -22.39 24.86 -13.26
C ILE A 305 -22.44 23.50 -12.57
N SER A 306 -23.26 23.39 -11.50
CA SER A 306 -23.46 22.13 -10.78
C SER A 306 -24.18 21.13 -11.69
N GLY A 307 -23.47 20.24 -12.35
CA GLY A 307 -24.04 19.26 -13.29
C GLY A 307 -23.12 18.80 -14.38
N GLU A 308 -22.01 19.44 -14.61
CA GLU A 308 -20.95 18.89 -15.47
C GLU A 308 -20.29 17.69 -14.76
N LYS A 309 -20.71 16.50 -15.21
CA LYS A 309 -20.20 15.19 -14.77
C LYS A 309 -18.90 14.87 -15.48
#